data_f18a474ada90f2795dc0f918936540b5
#
_entry.id   f18a474ada90f2795dc0f918936540b5
#
_cell.length_a   1.000
_cell.length_b   1.000
_cell.length_c   1.000
_cell.angle_alpha   90.00
_cell.angle_beta   90.00
_cell.angle_gamma   90.00
#
_symmetry.space_group_name_H-M   'P 1'
#
loop_
_entity.id
_entity.type
_entity.pdbx_description
1 polymer ?
#
loop_
_entity_poly.entity_id
_entity_poly.type
_entity_poly.pdbx_seq_one_letter_code
_entity_poly.pdbx_strand_id
1 'polypeptide(L)'
;MKRKQHRMRRNHRTAKARRHGRVIGVGTAAGAFLSAAMTPMAAAPAARAGVLDMIIDPIIQPVITAASTAAQEGINAGTLALDSVSTGASAGAAAFDGIHSAALEGITNSINASVAAFNAGALNSALEGMHASAAAVDLGGFSAAVSAAESPRAALNDLIYGAFDSFYNGIHGAGEAWIASPTGQQVDEVINGPFVALFGRDLIGNGVNGFTGANTSPIGGIGANGSLADGGFLFGDGGTGAAGTAAHHTGFAGGAAGLIGNGGAGGAGFSNASGVGGTGGIGGVGGILMGNGGAGGVGGFGYTSSSAGNGVGGAGGAAGILFGNGGAGGNGGNAGPGGWYTGKGGAGGNAAWLVGNGGAGGTAPNAPSGGGAYGGGGAGGAGGFSGLLAGNGGVGGNGGNATPGYGYAGGKGGLGGLAGILGQNGAAGTNGTHG
;
A
#
# COMPACT_ATOMS: atom_id res chain seq x y z
N MET A 1 43.92 -36.30 -2.83
CA MET A 1 42.58 -36.46 -2.24
C MET A 1 42.40 -35.88 -0.81
N LYS A 2 43.38 -35.91 0.09
CA LYS A 2 43.24 -35.39 1.46
C LYS A 2 42.95 -33.87 1.60
N ARG A 3 43.44 -33.04 0.69
CA ARG A 3 43.21 -31.57 0.73
C ARG A 3 41.76 -31.14 0.39
N LYS A 4 41.04 -31.90 -0.43
CA LYS A 4 39.63 -31.60 -0.75
C LYS A 4 38.68 -31.92 0.40
N GLN A 5 38.93 -32.97 1.17
CA GLN A 5 38.10 -33.32 2.31
C GLN A 5 38.22 -32.32 3.47
N HIS A 6 39.41 -31.73 3.68
CA HIS A 6 39.56 -30.69 4.72
C HIS A 6 38.85 -29.38 4.38
N ARG A 7 38.74 -29.03 3.10
CA ARG A 7 37.99 -27.83 2.65
C ARG A 7 36.46 -28.00 2.78
N MET A 8 35.93 -29.19 2.51
CA MET A 8 34.49 -29.46 2.69
C MET A 8 34.09 -29.46 4.17
N ARG A 9 34.92 -29.99 5.09
CA ARG A 9 34.66 -29.95 6.52
C ARG A 9 34.67 -28.52 7.10
N ARG A 10 35.50 -27.64 6.57
CA ARG A 10 35.57 -26.25 7.01
C ARG A 10 34.34 -25.45 6.54
N ASN A 11 33.83 -25.70 5.33
CA ASN A 11 32.63 -25.05 4.81
C ASN A 11 31.37 -25.52 5.52
N HIS A 12 31.29 -26.79 5.96
CA HIS A 12 30.13 -27.28 6.73
C HIS A 12 30.03 -26.67 8.13
N ARG A 13 31.19 -26.39 8.78
CA ARG A 13 31.21 -25.76 10.11
C ARG A 13 30.80 -24.28 10.04
N THR A 14 31.28 -23.55 9.03
CA THR A 14 30.89 -22.13 8.84
C THR A 14 29.45 -21.96 8.43
N ALA A 15 28.87 -22.87 7.63
CA ALA A 15 27.46 -22.84 7.27
C ALA A 15 26.54 -23.12 8.47
N LYS A 16 26.95 -24.02 9.38
CA LYS A 16 26.18 -24.35 10.58
C LYS A 16 26.22 -23.22 11.63
N ALA A 17 27.35 -22.55 11.79
CA ALA A 17 27.48 -21.38 12.67
C ALA A 17 26.67 -20.16 12.16
N ARG A 18 26.61 -19.95 10.84
CA ARG A 18 25.79 -18.88 10.25
C ARG A 18 24.28 -19.12 10.39
N ARG A 19 23.83 -20.39 10.40
CA ARG A 19 22.39 -20.70 10.59
C ARG A 19 21.92 -20.42 12.03
N HIS A 20 22.74 -20.65 13.05
CA HIS A 20 22.35 -20.39 14.45
C HIS A 20 22.37 -18.89 14.80
N GLY A 21 23.31 -18.10 14.24
CA GLY A 21 23.32 -16.64 14.44
C GLY A 21 22.13 -15.91 13.82
N ARG A 22 21.55 -16.45 12.72
CA ARG A 22 20.39 -15.85 12.06
C ARG A 22 19.07 -16.02 12.83
N VAL A 23 18.88 -17.14 13.53
CA VAL A 23 17.64 -17.40 14.30
C VAL A 23 17.55 -16.52 15.55
N ILE A 24 18.68 -16.21 16.19
CA ILE A 24 18.72 -15.34 17.38
C ILE A 24 18.42 -13.88 17.04
N GLY A 25 18.80 -13.42 15.84
CA GLY A 25 18.52 -12.05 15.38
C GLY A 25 17.05 -11.74 15.08
N VAL A 26 16.28 -12.75 14.65
CA VAL A 26 14.87 -12.55 14.25
C VAL A 26 13.97 -12.13 15.41
N GLY A 27 14.13 -12.74 16.60
CA GLY A 27 13.31 -12.40 17.77
C GLY A 27 13.59 -11.00 18.32
N THR A 28 14.87 -10.60 18.39
CA THR A 28 15.27 -9.26 18.85
C THR A 28 14.90 -8.17 17.85
N ALA A 29 14.91 -8.51 16.56
CA ALA A 29 14.58 -7.62 15.47
C ALA A 29 13.09 -7.25 15.44
N ALA A 30 12.18 -8.22 15.56
CA ALA A 30 10.74 -7.96 15.61
C ALA A 30 10.33 -7.11 16.83
N GLY A 31 10.97 -7.36 17.99
CA GLY A 31 10.77 -6.56 19.20
C GLY A 31 11.23 -5.11 19.05
N ALA A 32 12.39 -4.89 18.40
CA ALA A 32 12.93 -3.55 18.15
C ALA A 32 12.07 -2.75 17.16
N PHE A 33 11.50 -3.39 16.12
CA PHE A 33 10.58 -2.74 15.18
C PHE A 33 9.33 -2.22 15.90
N LEU A 34 8.66 -3.08 16.70
CA LEU A 34 7.48 -2.71 17.45
C LEU A 34 7.74 -1.56 18.44
N SER A 35 8.87 -1.57 19.13
CA SER A 35 9.22 -0.51 20.07
C SER A 35 9.61 0.80 19.38
N ALA A 36 10.34 0.76 18.26
CA ALA A 36 10.76 1.97 17.55
C ALA A 36 9.64 2.60 16.71
N ALA A 37 8.74 1.82 16.13
CA ALA A 37 7.58 2.33 15.42
C ALA A 37 6.58 3.06 16.36
N MET A 38 6.63 2.77 17.66
CA MET A 38 5.71 3.34 18.65
C MET A 38 6.29 4.48 19.50
N THR A 39 7.61 4.67 19.55
CA THR A 39 8.25 5.72 20.33
C THR A 39 7.89 7.18 19.95
N PRO A 40 7.63 7.53 18.68
CA PRO A 40 7.20 8.89 18.33
C PRO A 40 5.82 9.28 18.86
N MET A 41 4.99 8.29 19.22
CA MET A 41 3.62 8.52 19.69
C MET A 41 3.53 8.78 21.21
N ALA A 42 4.61 8.57 21.97
CA ALA A 42 4.62 8.66 23.42
C ALA A 42 4.64 10.11 23.99
N ALA A 43 4.61 11.14 23.14
CA ALA A 43 4.81 12.53 23.57
C ALA A 43 3.54 13.41 23.63
N ALA A 44 2.33 12.83 23.46
CA ALA A 44 1.09 13.60 23.46
C ALA A 44 0.45 13.72 24.87
N PRO A 45 -0.09 14.88 25.27
CA PRO A 45 -0.74 15.05 26.57
C PRO A 45 -2.12 14.39 26.64
N ALA A 46 -2.49 13.87 27.81
CA ALA A 46 -3.74 13.15 28.08
C ALA A 46 -5.00 14.00 27.86
N ALA A 47 -5.95 13.51 27.10
CA ALA A 47 -7.25 14.10 26.85
C ALA A 47 -8.40 13.19 27.38
N ARG A 48 -9.56 13.77 27.62
CA ARG A 48 -10.72 13.09 28.25
C ARG A 48 -11.46 12.18 27.26
N ALA A 49 -11.96 11.04 27.77
CA ALA A 49 -12.73 10.06 27.02
C ALA A 49 -13.95 10.64 26.29
N GLY A 50 -14.19 10.22 25.06
CA GLY A 50 -15.26 10.65 24.18
C GLY A 50 -15.97 9.50 23.48
N VAL A 51 -16.88 9.82 22.55
CA VAL A 51 -17.68 8.85 21.77
C VAL A 51 -16.81 7.83 20.99
N LEU A 52 -15.57 8.19 20.68
CA LEU A 52 -14.61 7.29 20.02
C LEU A 52 -14.19 6.11 20.90
N ASP A 53 -14.10 6.26 22.23
CA ASP A 53 -13.78 5.16 23.15
C ASP A 53 -14.83 4.05 23.07
N MET A 54 -16.11 4.42 22.93
CA MET A 54 -17.20 3.46 22.87
C MET A 54 -17.19 2.62 21.59
N ILE A 55 -16.57 3.11 20.51
CA ILE A 55 -16.50 2.43 19.20
C ILE A 55 -15.15 1.73 19.02
N ILE A 56 -14.05 2.34 19.47
CA ILE A 56 -12.68 1.87 19.20
C ILE A 56 -12.25 0.81 20.23
N ASP A 57 -12.57 0.98 21.51
CA ASP A 57 -12.20 0.02 22.56
C ASP A 57 -12.66 -1.42 22.29
N PRO A 58 -13.94 -1.69 21.93
CA PRO A 58 -14.38 -3.06 21.67
C PRO A 58 -13.76 -3.70 20.43
N ILE A 59 -13.18 -2.92 19.52
CA ILE A 59 -12.55 -3.41 18.28
C ILE A 59 -11.04 -3.57 18.46
N ILE A 60 -10.39 -2.60 19.07
CA ILE A 60 -8.92 -2.54 19.17
C ILE A 60 -8.39 -3.36 20.34
N GLN A 61 -9.04 -3.35 21.50
CA GLN A 61 -8.60 -4.12 22.66
C GLN A 61 -8.53 -5.64 22.40
N PRO A 62 -9.50 -6.28 21.73
CA PRO A 62 -9.38 -7.70 21.37
C PRO A 62 -8.23 -7.99 20.41
N VAL A 63 -7.94 -7.08 19.46
CA VAL A 63 -6.83 -7.25 18.51
C VAL A 63 -5.48 -7.16 19.22
N ILE A 64 -5.33 -6.22 20.16
CA ILE A 64 -4.12 -6.08 20.98
C ILE A 64 -3.93 -7.31 21.86
N THR A 65 -4.99 -7.77 22.51
CA THR A 65 -4.95 -8.96 23.37
C THR A 65 -4.59 -10.20 22.56
N ALA A 66 -5.17 -10.38 21.38
CA ALA A 66 -4.85 -11.50 20.49
C ALA A 66 -3.40 -11.43 20.00
N ALA A 67 -2.89 -10.25 19.63
CA ALA A 67 -1.51 -10.08 19.19
C ALA A 67 -0.50 -10.33 20.31
N SER A 68 -0.77 -9.87 21.54
CA SER A 68 0.08 -10.13 22.70
C SER A 68 0.07 -11.60 23.10
N THR A 69 -1.07 -12.27 23.02
CA THR A 69 -1.20 -13.71 23.29
C THR A 69 -0.43 -14.54 22.26
N ALA A 70 -0.59 -14.23 20.97
CA ALA A 70 0.13 -14.91 19.89
C ALA A 70 1.66 -14.71 19.99
N ALA A 71 2.11 -13.52 20.37
CA ALA A 71 3.53 -13.26 20.63
C ALA A 71 4.05 -14.10 21.79
N GLN A 72 3.29 -14.19 22.90
CA GLN A 72 3.66 -14.99 24.08
C GLN A 72 3.68 -16.49 23.78
N GLU A 73 2.72 -16.99 23.01
CA GLU A 73 2.69 -18.39 22.55
C GLU A 73 3.85 -18.72 21.63
N GLY A 74 4.22 -17.81 20.72
CA GLY A 74 5.40 -17.95 19.86
C GLY A 74 6.71 -18.01 20.65
N ILE A 75 6.84 -17.22 21.72
CA ILE A 75 7.98 -17.24 22.65
C ILE A 75 8.04 -18.57 23.38
N ASN A 76 6.92 -19.04 23.93
CA ASN A 76 6.84 -20.30 24.66
C ASN A 76 7.18 -21.50 23.76
N ALA A 77 6.69 -21.51 22.50
CA ALA A 77 7.04 -22.54 21.53
C ALA A 77 8.53 -22.52 21.15
N GLY A 78 9.12 -21.32 21.02
CA GLY A 78 10.55 -21.15 20.76
C GLY A 78 11.43 -21.62 21.91
N THR A 79 11.06 -21.36 23.15
CA THR A 79 11.76 -21.83 24.35
C THR A 79 11.68 -23.38 24.50
N LEU A 80 10.53 -23.97 24.25
CA LEU A 80 10.36 -25.43 24.26
C LEU A 80 11.17 -26.14 23.15
N ALA A 81 11.27 -25.52 21.96
CA ALA A 81 12.09 -26.06 20.87
C ALA A 81 13.60 -25.98 21.17
N LEU A 82 14.06 -24.94 21.87
CA LEU A 82 15.45 -24.78 22.29
C LEU A 82 15.82 -25.75 23.44
N ASP A 83 14.90 -25.99 24.37
CA ASP A 83 15.08 -26.92 25.49
C ASP A 83 15.21 -28.38 25.00
N SER A 84 14.49 -28.75 23.94
CA SER A 84 14.57 -30.07 23.31
C SER A 84 15.89 -30.34 22.58
N VAL A 85 16.63 -29.29 22.16
CA VAL A 85 17.96 -29.38 21.52
C VAL A 85 19.09 -29.53 22.57
N SER A 86 18.86 -29.06 23.81
CA SER A 86 19.85 -29.11 24.89
C SER A 86 20.02 -30.48 25.50
N THR A 87 19.01 -31.38 25.41
CA THR A 87 19.00 -32.71 26.00
C THR A 87 19.80 -33.77 25.23
N GLY A 88 20.34 -33.44 24.05
CA GLY A 88 21.03 -34.40 23.15
C GLY A 88 22.56 -34.37 23.16
N ALA A 89 23.24 -33.50 23.90
CA ALA A 89 24.71 -33.32 23.81
C ALA A 89 25.34 -33.17 25.20
N SER A 90 25.63 -34.27 25.86
CA SER A 90 26.42 -34.32 27.07
C SER A 90 27.90 -34.11 26.77
N ALA A 91 28.59 -33.26 27.54
CA ALA A 91 30.02 -33.03 27.72
C ALA A 91 30.66 -31.74 27.13
N GLY A 92 29.97 -30.92 26.36
CA GLY A 92 30.44 -29.55 26.02
C GLY A 92 29.54 -28.45 26.61
N ALA A 93 28.58 -28.85 27.45
CA ALA A 93 27.39 -28.10 27.76
C ALA A 93 27.53 -26.97 28.78
N ALA A 94 28.44 -27.06 29.74
CA ALA A 94 28.48 -26.09 30.85
C ALA A 94 28.93 -24.67 30.46
N ALA A 95 29.76 -24.51 29.45
CA ALA A 95 30.13 -23.19 28.93
C ALA A 95 29.10 -22.65 27.94
N PHE A 96 28.38 -23.56 27.26
CA PHE A 96 27.30 -23.20 26.32
C PHE A 96 26.00 -22.85 27.07
N ASP A 97 25.73 -23.50 28.22
CA ASP A 97 24.57 -23.24 29.06
C ASP A 97 24.55 -21.84 29.67
N GLY A 98 25.69 -21.33 30.11
CA GLY A 98 25.80 -19.97 30.65
C GLY A 98 25.56 -18.88 29.59
N ILE A 99 26.09 -19.08 28.39
CA ILE A 99 25.87 -18.13 27.26
C ILE A 99 24.42 -18.26 26.72
N HIS A 100 23.89 -19.48 26.73
CA HIS A 100 22.54 -19.78 26.28
C HIS A 100 21.47 -19.20 27.22
N SER A 101 21.66 -19.40 28.52
CA SER A 101 20.76 -18.86 29.56
C SER A 101 20.79 -17.34 29.58
N ALA A 102 21.98 -16.70 29.50
CA ALA A 102 22.10 -15.26 29.45
C ALA A 102 21.49 -14.65 28.15
N ALA A 103 21.64 -15.34 27.02
CA ALA A 103 21.04 -14.92 25.75
C ALA A 103 19.50 -15.07 25.77
N LEU A 104 18.99 -16.16 26.32
CA LEU A 104 17.54 -16.39 26.49
C LEU A 104 16.93 -15.39 27.48
N GLU A 105 17.62 -15.11 28.59
CA GLU A 105 17.19 -14.12 29.56
C GLU A 105 17.23 -12.70 28.97
N GLY A 106 18.24 -12.35 28.19
CA GLY A 106 18.35 -11.10 27.47
C GLY A 106 17.22 -10.93 26.42
N ILE A 107 16.91 -11.99 25.68
CA ILE A 107 15.81 -12.01 24.71
C ILE A 107 14.45 -11.89 25.43
N THR A 108 14.24 -12.66 26.49
CA THR A 108 13.00 -12.64 27.27
C THR A 108 12.77 -11.27 27.92
N ASN A 109 13.82 -10.67 28.48
CA ASN A 109 13.77 -9.34 29.06
C ASN A 109 13.52 -8.24 28.00
N SER A 110 14.13 -8.37 26.82
CA SER A 110 13.90 -7.46 25.69
C SER A 110 12.48 -7.55 25.16
N ILE A 111 11.94 -8.77 25.06
CA ILE A 111 10.55 -8.98 24.61
C ILE A 111 9.55 -8.53 25.68
N ASN A 112 9.79 -8.83 26.94
CA ASN A 112 8.94 -8.37 28.03
C ASN A 112 8.97 -6.84 28.18
N ALA A 113 10.14 -6.20 27.99
CA ALA A 113 10.24 -4.75 27.92
C ALA A 113 9.52 -4.16 26.71
N SER A 114 9.56 -4.83 25.56
CA SER A 114 8.84 -4.42 24.34
C SER A 114 7.33 -4.60 24.50
N VAL A 115 6.89 -5.71 25.09
CA VAL A 115 5.47 -5.96 25.42
C VAL A 115 4.97 -5.00 26.51
N ALA A 116 5.79 -4.70 27.53
CA ALA A 116 5.46 -3.71 28.56
C ALA A 116 5.42 -2.27 27.99
N ALA A 117 6.33 -1.92 27.09
CA ALA A 117 6.29 -0.64 26.37
C ALA A 117 5.08 -0.54 25.43
N PHE A 118 4.74 -1.66 24.75
CA PHE A 118 3.54 -1.77 23.94
C PHE A 118 2.25 -1.62 24.78
N ASN A 119 2.17 -2.32 25.93
CA ASN A 119 0.98 -2.26 26.80
C ASN A 119 0.89 -0.96 27.63
N ALA A 120 2.02 -0.33 28.00
CA ALA A 120 2.04 0.77 28.96
C ALA A 120 2.06 2.18 28.35
N GLY A 121 2.34 2.35 27.09
CA GLY A 121 2.53 3.72 26.62
C GLY A 121 2.22 4.01 25.16
N ALA A 122 2.68 3.22 24.24
CA ALA A 122 2.70 3.64 22.84
C ALA A 122 1.30 3.62 22.20
N LEU A 123 0.49 2.62 22.51
CA LEU A 123 -0.87 2.53 21.95
C LEU A 123 -1.85 3.39 22.75
N ASN A 124 -1.73 3.46 24.07
CA ASN A 124 -2.48 4.43 24.88
C ASN A 124 -2.12 5.86 24.47
N SER A 125 -0.85 6.17 24.23
CA SER A 125 -0.46 7.50 23.76
C SER A 125 -0.88 7.78 22.34
N ALA A 126 -0.97 6.76 21.47
CA ALA A 126 -1.56 6.91 20.14
C ALA A 126 -3.08 7.09 20.21
N LEU A 127 -3.76 6.33 21.08
CA LEU A 127 -5.17 6.54 21.39
C LEU A 127 -5.40 7.89 22.05
N GLU A 128 -4.54 8.30 23.01
CA GLU A 128 -4.58 9.62 23.62
C GLU A 128 -4.25 10.73 22.64
N GLY A 129 -3.34 10.50 21.70
CA GLY A 129 -3.07 11.40 20.57
C GLY A 129 -4.25 11.52 19.61
N MET A 130 -4.97 10.42 19.35
CA MET A 130 -6.24 10.43 18.63
C MET A 130 -7.35 11.11 19.45
N HIS A 131 -7.39 10.86 20.77
CA HIS A 131 -8.30 11.56 21.68
C HIS A 131 -7.98 13.04 21.78
N ALA A 132 -6.70 13.43 21.81
CA ALA A 132 -6.28 14.83 21.76
C ALA A 132 -6.60 15.47 20.42
N SER A 133 -6.44 14.75 19.31
CA SER A 133 -6.84 15.21 17.98
C SER A 133 -8.37 15.28 17.84
N ALA A 134 -9.10 14.33 18.45
CA ALA A 134 -10.56 14.34 18.51
C ALA A 134 -11.10 15.37 19.52
N ALA A 135 -10.35 15.68 20.60
CA ALA A 135 -10.73 16.70 21.57
C ALA A 135 -10.23 18.11 21.20
N ALA A 136 -9.20 18.22 20.36
CA ALA A 136 -8.83 19.46 19.66
C ALA A 136 -9.80 19.80 18.52
N VAL A 137 -10.68 18.88 18.13
CA VAL A 137 -11.95 19.21 17.49
C VAL A 137 -12.82 19.80 18.62
N ASP A 138 -12.47 21.02 19.03
CA ASP A 138 -13.26 21.86 19.90
C ASP A 138 -14.74 21.79 19.48
N LEU A 139 -15.63 21.43 20.37
CA LEU A 139 -17.07 21.45 20.11
C LEU A 139 -17.53 22.84 19.62
N GLY A 140 -16.80 23.90 19.92
CA GLY A 140 -16.92 25.21 19.31
C GLY A 140 -16.48 25.24 17.85
N GLY A 141 -15.37 24.56 17.50
CA GLY A 141 -14.91 24.35 16.13
C GLY A 141 -15.86 23.45 15.34
N PHE A 142 -16.44 22.40 15.98
CA PHE A 142 -17.47 21.57 15.38
C PHE A 142 -18.75 22.35 15.11
N SER A 143 -19.24 23.18 16.05
CA SER A 143 -20.39 24.03 15.83
C SER A 143 -20.15 25.09 14.75
N ALA A 144 -18.92 25.64 14.66
CA ALA A 144 -18.51 26.56 13.61
C ALA A 144 -18.35 25.83 12.24
N ALA A 145 -17.80 24.60 12.24
CA ALA A 145 -17.70 23.78 11.04
C ALA A 145 -19.07 23.32 10.56
N VAL A 146 -19.98 22.95 11.47
CA VAL A 146 -21.39 22.61 11.13
C VAL A 146 -22.14 23.84 10.63
N SER A 147 -21.88 25.03 11.15
CA SER A 147 -22.49 26.27 10.67
C SER A 147 -21.86 26.79 9.37
N ALA A 148 -20.62 26.42 9.05
CA ALA A 148 -19.93 26.74 7.81
C ALA A 148 -20.11 25.67 6.73
N ALA A 149 -20.44 24.42 7.12
CA ALA A 149 -20.69 23.31 6.19
C ALA A 149 -22.03 23.48 5.49
N GLU A 150 -22.11 23.14 4.21
CA GLU A 150 -23.35 23.13 3.45
C GLU A 150 -24.42 22.18 4.05
N SER A 151 -24.00 21.22 4.89
CA SER A 151 -24.91 20.37 5.67
C SER A 151 -24.20 19.72 6.86
N PRO A 152 -24.92 19.43 7.99
CA PRO A 152 -24.37 18.70 9.14
C PRO A 152 -23.81 17.31 8.76
N ARG A 153 -24.36 16.70 7.71
CA ARG A 153 -23.90 15.44 7.15
C ARG A 153 -22.47 15.55 6.56
N ALA A 154 -22.19 16.63 5.81
CA ALA A 154 -20.87 16.87 5.23
C ALA A 154 -19.82 17.11 6.34
N ALA A 155 -20.17 17.91 7.36
CA ALA A 155 -19.28 18.13 8.50
C ALA A 155 -18.94 16.83 9.24
N LEU A 156 -19.93 15.94 9.44
CA LEU A 156 -19.70 14.64 10.07
C LEU A 156 -18.87 13.70 9.19
N ASN A 157 -19.09 13.73 7.86
CA ASN A 157 -18.26 13.01 6.90
C ASN A 157 -16.80 13.42 7.03
N ASP A 158 -16.53 14.73 7.03
CA ASP A 158 -15.16 15.27 7.05
C ASP A 158 -14.47 15.01 8.40
N LEU A 159 -15.21 15.06 9.52
CA LEU A 159 -14.70 14.73 10.84
C LEU A 159 -14.27 13.25 10.92
N ILE A 160 -15.14 12.33 10.51
CA ILE A 160 -14.84 10.89 10.57
C ILE A 160 -13.69 10.55 9.61
N TYR A 161 -13.78 11.04 8.37
CA TYR A 161 -12.72 10.84 7.39
C TYR A 161 -11.38 11.37 7.90
N GLY A 162 -11.35 12.61 8.41
CA GLY A 162 -10.12 13.24 8.92
C GLY A 162 -9.50 12.51 10.11
N ALA A 163 -10.32 11.94 11.01
CA ALA A 163 -9.82 11.15 12.13
C ALA A 163 -9.11 9.86 11.63
N PHE A 164 -9.70 9.14 10.69
CA PHE A 164 -9.08 7.94 10.09
C PHE A 164 -7.85 8.29 9.26
N ASP A 165 -7.90 9.36 8.48
CA ASP A 165 -6.77 9.83 7.66
C ASP A 165 -5.57 10.20 8.54
N SER A 166 -5.78 10.96 9.61
CA SER A 166 -4.74 11.34 10.57
C SER A 166 -4.12 10.12 11.25
N PHE A 167 -4.94 9.16 11.65
CA PHE A 167 -4.49 7.91 12.26
C PHE A 167 -3.65 7.08 11.29
N TYR A 168 -4.14 6.88 10.07
CA TYR A 168 -3.41 6.14 9.04
C TYR A 168 -2.06 6.82 8.71
N ASN A 169 -2.08 8.13 8.48
CA ASN A 169 -0.86 8.88 8.16
C ASN A 169 0.18 8.82 9.29
N GLY A 170 -0.26 8.79 10.55
CA GLY A 170 0.62 8.62 11.71
C GLY A 170 1.30 7.25 11.71
N ILE A 171 0.56 6.16 11.52
CA ILE A 171 1.10 4.79 11.47
C ILE A 171 1.99 4.62 10.24
N HIS A 172 1.50 5.04 9.08
CA HIS A 172 2.22 4.90 7.82
C HIS A 172 3.55 5.67 7.85
N GLY A 173 3.52 6.94 8.30
CA GLY A 173 4.73 7.75 8.43
C GLY A 173 5.75 7.16 9.40
N ALA A 174 5.30 6.59 10.52
CA ALA A 174 6.18 5.91 11.47
C ALA A 174 6.83 4.65 10.86
N GLY A 175 6.06 3.86 10.10
CA GLY A 175 6.56 2.68 9.40
C GLY A 175 7.56 3.03 8.30
N GLU A 176 7.29 4.04 7.49
CA GLU A 176 8.22 4.54 6.46
C GLU A 176 9.52 5.07 7.09
N ALA A 177 9.42 5.81 8.20
CA ALA A 177 10.59 6.27 8.94
C ALA A 177 11.42 5.10 9.48
N TRP A 178 10.78 4.00 9.91
CA TRP A 178 11.48 2.77 10.30
C TRP A 178 12.21 2.15 9.12
N ILE A 179 11.54 1.90 8.00
CA ILE A 179 12.14 1.30 6.78
C ILE A 179 13.34 2.13 6.30
N ALA A 180 13.25 3.46 6.38
CA ALA A 180 14.31 4.36 5.95
C ALA A 180 15.46 4.47 6.96
N SER A 181 15.26 4.07 8.23
CA SER A 181 16.27 4.21 9.28
C SER A 181 17.40 3.19 9.14
N PRO A 182 18.65 3.54 9.50
CA PRO A 182 19.77 2.57 9.48
C PRO A 182 19.51 1.34 10.36
N THR A 183 18.86 1.51 11.50
CA THR A 183 18.48 0.41 12.40
C THR A 183 17.42 -0.47 11.76
N GLY A 184 16.37 0.16 11.17
CA GLY A 184 15.32 -0.56 10.46
C GLY A 184 15.88 -1.41 9.33
N GLN A 185 16.73 -0.85 8.48
CA GLN A 185 17.35 -1.57 7.37
C GLN A 185 18.14 -2.81 7.82
N GLN A 186 18.96 -2.69 8.88
CA GLN A 186 19.72 -3.81 9.43
C GLN A 186 18.82 -4.92 9.98
N VAL A 187 17.74 -4.53 10.66
CA VAL A 187 16.77 -5.46 11.24
C VAL A 187 15.97 -6.12 10.13
N ASP A 188 15.45 -5.31 9.18
CA ASP A 188 14.62 -5.77 8.08
C ASP A 188 15.39 -6.73 7.15
N GLU A 189 16.69 -6.51 6.89
CA GLU A 189 17.54 -7.46 6.15
C GLU A 189 17.53 -8.86 6.76
N VAL A 190 17.54 -8.95 8.10
CA VAL A 190 17.54 -10.24 8.81
C VAL A 190 16.16 -10.90 8.79
N ILE A 191 15.10 -10.14 9.08
CA ILE A 191 13.75 -10.71 9.17
C ILE A 191 13.13 -11.00 7.80
N ASN A 192 13.45 -10.22 6.78
CA ASN A 192 12.97 -10.42 5.41
C ASN A 192 13.61 -11.64 4.74
N GLY A 193 14.84 -12.01 5.11
CA GLY A 193 15.57 -13.11 4.47
C GLY A 193 14.76 -14.40 4.27
N PRO A 194 14.10 -14.97 5.30
CA PRO A 194 13.25 -16.14 5.15
C PRO A 194 12.01 -15.92 4.27
N PHE A 195 11.41 -14.73 4.33
CA PHE A 195 10.21 -14.39 3.55
C PHE A 195 10.54 -14.23 2.07
N VAL A 196 11.59 -13.51 1.75
CA VAL A 196 12.08 -13.39 0.36
C VAL A 196 12.48 -14.76 -0.20
N ALA A 197 13.16 -15.58 0.60
CA ALA A 197 13.58 -16.92 0.15
C ALA A 197 12.39 -17.86 -0.14
N LEU A 198 11.31 -17.79 0.63
CA LEU A 198 10.16 -18.68 0.50
C LEU A 198 9.07 -18.11 -0.42
N PHE A 199 8.80 -16.81 -0.33
CA PHE A 199 7.68 -16.14 -0.97
C PHE A 199 8.09 -15.15 -2.07
N GLY A 200 9.38 -14.77 -2.17
CA GLY A 200 9.87 -13.73 -3.08
C GLY A 200 9.31 -12.34 -2.76
N ARG A 201 9.02 -12.07 -1.48
CA ARG A 201 8.43 -10.83 -0.97
C ARG A 201 8.91 -10.58 0.46
N ASP A 202 9.12 -9.32 0.82
CA ASP A 202 9.51 -8.92 2.16
C ASP A 202 8.37 -9.13 3.19
N LEU A 203 8.73 -9.22 4.47
CA LEU A 203 7.78 -9.10 5.57
C LEU A 203 7.47 -7.62 5.86
N ILE A 204 8.52 -6.80 5.94
CA ILE A 204 8.48 -5.36 6.14
C ILE A 204 9.42 -4.73 5.11
N GLY A 205 8.90 -3.82 4.29
CA GLY A 205 9.69 -3.15 3.27
C GLY A 205 8.83 -2.68 2.10
N ASN A 206 9.30 -1.68 1.40
CA ASN A 206 8.62 -1.18 0.22
C ASN A 206 8.95 -2.03 -1.01
N GLY A 207 7.97 -2.21 -1.88
CA GLY A 207 8.13 -2.93 -3.14
C GLY A 207 9.13 -2.24 -4.07
N VAL A 208 9.83 -3.05 -4.86
CA VAL A 208 10.84 -2.57 -5.80
C VAL A 208 10.17 -1.90 -7.00
N ASN A 209 10.52 -0.64 -7.22
CA ASN A 209 10.02 0.13 -8.36
C ASN A 209 10.52 -0.45 -9.69
N GLY A 210 9.62 -0.55 -10.66
CA GLY A 210 9.94 -1.02 -12.01
C GLY A 210 10.30 -2.51 -12.10
N PHE A 211 10.02 -3.31 -11.07
CA PHE A 211 10.31 -4.73 -11.08
C PHE A 211 9.40 -5.47 -12.07
N THR A 212 10.01 -6.20 -13.00
CA THR A 212 9.33 -6.99 -14.05
C THR A 212 9.69 -8.47 -14.02
N GLY A 213 10.51 -8.88 -13.05
CA GLY A 213 10.95 -10.25 -12.88
C GLY A 213 9.81 -11.19 -12.46
N ALA A 214 9.91 -12.46 -12.84
CA ALA A 214 9.01 -13.48 -12.33
C ALA A 214 9.37 -13.80 -10.87
N ASN A 215 8.37 -14.12 -10.06
CA ASN A 215 8.61 -14.67 -8.74
C ASN A 215 9.01 -16.14 -8.87
N THR A 216 10.28 -16.46 -8.61
CA THR A 216 10.85 -17.81 -8.72
C THR A 216 11.00 -18.50 -7.37
N SER A 217 10.50 -17.92 -6.29
CA SER A 217 10.57 -18.52 -4.96
C SER A 217 9.68 -19.77 -4.86
N PRO A 218 10.01 -20.71 -3.95
CA PRO A 218 9.30 -22.00 -3.86
C PRO A 218 7.79 -21.90 -3.66
N ILE A 219 7.34 -20.92 -2.87
CA ILE A 219 5.91 -20.71 -2.56
C ILE A 219 5.34 -19.58 -3.42
N GLY A 220 6.07 -18.50 -3.59
CA GLY A 220 5.64 -17.35 -4.40
C GLY A 220 5.50 -17.70 -5.89
N GLY A 221 6.36 -18.56 -6.42
CA GLY A 221 6.33 -18.99 -7.82
C GLY A 221 5.07 -19.75 -8.26
N ILE A 222 4.27 -20.25 -7.31
CA ILE A 222 2.95 -20.85 -7.61
C ILE A 222 1.81 -19.83 -7.69
N GLY A 223 2.13 -18.52 -7.70
CA GLY A 223 1.20 -17.46 -8.09
C GLY A 223 0.35 -16.85 -6.97
N ALA A 224 0.50 -17.29 -5.71
CA ALA A 224 -0.41 -16.88 -4.65
C ALA A 224 0.07 -15.68 -3.79
N ASN A 225 1.36 -15.31 -3.83
CA ASN A 225 1.94 -14.50 -2.75
C ASN A 225 2.70 -13.24 -3.19
N GLY A 226 2.46 -12.75 -4.40
CA GLY A 226 3.04 -11.49 -4.86
C GLY A 226 4.47 -11.63 -5.40
N SER A 227 5.17 -10.52 -5.44
CA SER A 227 6.51 -10.40 -6.03
C SER A 227 7.33 -9.36 -5.26
N LEU A 228 8.56 -9.15 -5.64
CA LEU A 228 9.37 -8.04 -5.11
C LEU A 228 8.83 -6.64 -5.49
N ALA A 229 7.89 -6.55 -6.45
CA ALA A 229 7.18 -5.31 -6.72
C ALA A 229 6.18 -4.96 -5.60
N ASP A 230 5.70 -5.96 -4.84
CA ASP A 230 4.73 -5.74 -3.78
C ASP A 230 5.44 -5.29 -2.50
N GLY A 231 4.79 -4.44 -1.72
CA GLY A 231 5.24 -4.08 -0.38
C GLY A 231 5.19 -5.26 0.58
N GLY A 232 5.87 -5.17 1.70
CA GLY A 232 5.99 -6.25 2.69
C GLY A 232 4.63 -6.79 3.15
N PHE A 233 4.58 -8.05 3.57
CA PHE A 233 3.34 -8.68 4.02
C PHE A 233 2.66 -7.94 5.16
N LEU A 234 3.43 -7.40 6.13
CA LEU A 234 2.89 -6.65 7.26
C LEU A 234 2.84 -5.15 7.00
N PHE A 235 3.93 -4.60 6.47
CA PHE A 235 4.04 -3.17 6.26
C PHE A 235 4.92 -2.86 5.04
N GLY A 236 4.50 -1.87 4.27
CA GLY A 236 5.24 -1.27 3.17
C GLY A 236 4.38 -0.99 1.95
N ASP A 237 4.77 0.00 1.20
CA ASP A 237 4.12 0.42 -0.02
C ASP A 237 4.48 -0.50 -1.19
N GLY A 238 3.56 -0.70 -2.12
CA GLY A 238 3.84 -1.36 -3.39
C GLY A 238 4.75 -0.51 -4.28
N GLY A 239 5.67 -1.14 -4.98
CA GLY A 239 6.54 -0.49 -5.97
C GLY A 239 5.76 -0.01 -7.20
N THR A 240 6.24 1.04 -7.85
CA THR A 240 5.66 1.51 -9.11
C THR A 240 5.88 0.50 -10.24
N GLY A 241 4.88 0.31 -11.09
CA GLY A 241 4.99 -0.53 -12.29
C GLY A 241 5.96 0.07 -13.32
N ALA A 242 6.69 -0.77 -14.01
CA ALA A 242 7.54 -0.36 -15.14
C ALA A 242 6.70 0.17 -16.31
N ALA A 243 7.25 1.09 -17.07
CA ALA A 243 6.63 1.52 -18.33
C ALA A 243 6.63 0.38 -19.35
N GLY A 244 5.64 0.39 -20.26
CA GLY A 244 5.59 -0.49 -21.41
C GLY A 244 6.78 -0.28 -22.33
N THR A 245 7.13 -1.32 -23.06
CA THR A 245 8.25 -1.35 -24.01
C THR A 245 7.76 -1.76 -25.40
N ALA A 246 8.62 -1.70 -26.39
CA ALA A 246 8.28 -2.17 -27.75
C ALA A 246 7.90 -3.66 -27.80
N ALA A 247 8.43 -4.48 -26.87
CA ALA A 247 8.10 -5.89 -26.77
C ALA A 247 6.84 -6.14 -25.93
N HIS A 248 6.51 -5.23 -24.99
CA HIS A 248 5.37 -5.34 -24.09
C HIS A 248 4.70 -3.97 -23.98
N HIS A 249 3.73 -3.71 -24.87
CA HIS A 249 3.15 -2.39 -25.04
C HIS A 249 2.40 -1.88 -23.80
N THR A 250 1.79 -2.78 -23.03
CA THR A 250 1.08 -2.39 -21.80
C THR A 250 2.07 -2.01 -20.71
N GLY A 251 1.82 -0.94 -19.98
CA GLY A 251 2.55 -0.64 -18.75
C GLY A 251 2.31 -1.72 -17.70
N PHE A 252 3.33 -2.02 -16.90
CA PHE A 252 3.21 -3.00 -15.83
C PHE A 252 2.34 -2.47 -14.70
N ALA A 253 1.65 -3.37 -14.02
CA ALA A 253 0.88 -3.01 -12.84
C ALA A 253 1.79 -2.48 -11.73
N GLY A 254 1.28 -1.58 -10.90
CA GLY A 254 1.91 -1.24 -9.63
C GLY A 254 1.79 -2.38 -8.65
N GLY A 255 2.78 -2.53 -7.76
CA GLY A 255 2.78 -3.53 -6.71
C GLY A 255 1.65 -3.30 -5.70
N ALA A 256 1.13 -4.37 -5.14
CA ALA A 256 0.16 -4.30 -4.04
C ALA A 256 0.89 -4.06 -2.72
N ALA A 257 0.27 -3.35 -1.78
CA ALA A 257 0.74 -3.32 -0.40
C ALA A 257 0.39 -4.64 0.33
N GLY A 258 0.89 -4.80 1.56
CA GLY A 258 0.54 -5.93 2.42
C GLY A 258 -0.66 -5.66 3.32
N LEU A 259 -0.46 -5.75 4.64
CA LEU A 259 -1.51 -5.46 5.62
C LEU A 259 -1.75 -3.95 5.74
N ILE A 260 -0.68 -3.16 5.84
CA ILE A 260 -0.70 -1.69 5.92
C ILE A 260 0.31 -1.12 4.92
N GLY A 261 -0.12 -0.17 4.09
CA GLY A 261 0.70 0.50 3.08
C GLY A 261 -0.10 0.89 1.86
N ASN A 262 0.44 1.72 0.99
CA ASN A 262 -0.23 2.16 -0.23
C ASN A 262 0.12 1.25 -1.42
N GLY A 263 -0.79 1.07 -2.35
CA GLY A 263 -0.50 0.42 -3.62
C GLY A 263 0.39 1.29 -4.52
N GLY A 264 1.30 0.67 -5.24
CA GLY A 264 2.19 1.35 -6.19
C GLY A 264 1.44 1.87 -7.41
N ALA A 265 1.93 2.93 -8.04
CA ALA A 265 1.36 3.42 -9.29
C ALA A 265 1.61 2.45 -10.45
N GLY A 266 0.68 2.33 -11.38
CA GLY A 266 0.85 1.59 -12.62
C GLY A 266 1.82 2.30 -13.57
N GLY A 267 2.59 1.53 -14.34
CA GLY A 267 3.51 2.04 -15.35
C GLY A 267 2.80 2.65 -16.56
N ALA A 268 3.42 3.62 -17.20
CA ALA A 268 2.88 4.18 -18.45
C ALA A 268 2.85 3.13 -19.58
N GLY A 269 1.88 3.22 -20.47
CA GLY A 269 1.84 2.45 -21.72
C GLY A 269 2.97 2.87 -22.66
N PHE A 270 3.43 1.94 -23.50
CA PHE A 270 4.44 2.22 -24.52
C PHE A 270 3.93 3.23 -25.54
N SER A 271 4.74 4.26 -25.79
CA SER A 271 4.48 5.25 -26.84
C SER A 271 4.99 4.75 -28.17
N ASN A 272 4.10 4.62 -29.15
CA ASN A 272 4.40 4.06 -30.48
C ASN A 272 4.13 5.09 -31.60
N ALA A 273 5.17 5.61 -32.17
CA ALA A 273 5.09 6.62 -33.23
C ALA A 273 4.56 6.10 -34.58
N SER A 274 4.51 4.79 -34.78
CA SER A 274 4.07 4.14 -36.02
C SER A 274 2.88 3.20 -35.86
N GLY A 275 2.29 3.15 -34.68
CA GLY A 275 1.17 2.24 -34.38
C GLY A 275 0.35 2.66 -33.18
N VAL A 276 -0.45 1.77 -32.65
CA VAL A 276 -1.29 2.02 -31.47
C VAL A 276 -0.42 2.16 -30.22
N GLY A 277 -0.65 3.19 -29.42
CA GLY A 277 -0.04 3.36 -28.12
C GLY A 277 -0.47 2.27 -27.14
N GLY A 278 0.40 1.85 -26.25
CA GLY A 278 0.13 0.83 -25.23
C GLY A 278 -0.81 1.31 -24.13
N THR A 279 -1.53 0.40 -23.52
CA THR A 279 -2.38 0.69 -22.34
C THR A 279 -1.50 0.98 -21.11
N GLY A 280 -1.88 1.93 -20.28
CA GLY A 280 -1.26 2.15 -18.97
C GLY A 280 -1.48 0.96 -18.03
N GLY A 281 -0.52 0.67 -17.16
CA GLY A 281 -0.63 -0.34 -16.13
C GLY A 281 -1.69 0.02 -15.08
N ILE A 282 -2.32 -0.97 -14.49
CA ILE A 282 -3.24 -0.74 -13.35
C ILE A 282 -2.47 -0.32 -12.10
N GLY A 283 -3.04 0.51 -11.26
CA GLY A 283 -2.49 0.82 -9.94
C GLY A 283 -2.57 -0.38 -9.00
N GLY A 284 -1.58 -0.53 -8.13
CA GLY A 284 -1.56 -1.57 -7.10
C GLY A 284 -2.67 -1.39 -6.07
N VAL A 285 -3.07 -2.49 -5.45
CA VAL A 285 -4.05 -2.47 -4.36
C VAL A 285 -3.41 -1.95 -3.09
N GLY A 286 -4.11 -1.11 -2.32
CA GLY A 286 -3.69 -0.66 -0.98
C GLY A 286 -3.73 -1.78 0.04
N GLY A 287 -3.16 -1.53 1.23
CA GLY A 287 -3.06 -2.52 2.31
C GLY A 287 -4.42 -3.11 2.69
N ILE A 288 -4.44 -4.41 2.98
CA ILE A 288 -5.67 -5.14 3.30
C ILE A 288 -6.46 -4.47 4.43
N LEU A 289 -5.76 -4.05 5.49
CA LEU A 289 -6.38 -3.38 6.61
C LEU A 289 -6.53 -1.88 6.35
N MET A 290 -5.43 -1.21 5.97
CA MET A 290 -5.38 0.23 5.76
C MET A 290 -4.37 0.57 4.66
N GLY A 291 -4.78 1.44 3.75
CA GLY A 291 -3.89 1.96 2.71
C GLY A 291 -4.61 2.40 1.46
N ASN A 292 -4.05 3.37 0.79
CA ASN A 292 -4.62 3.92 -0.44
C ASN A 292 -4.27 3.03 -1.64
N GLY A 293 -5.18 2.92 -2.60
CA GLY A 293 -4.88 2.31 -3.90
C GLY A 293 -3.93 3.16 -4.73
N GLY A 294 -3.05 2.53 -5.49
CA GLY A 294 -2.12 3.19 -6.40
C GLY A 294 -2.82 3.82 -7.61
N ALA A 295 -2.27 4.88 -8.16
CA ALA A 295 -2.79 5.48 -9.39
C ALA A 295 -2.59 4.55 -10.60
N GLY A 296 -3.50 4.57 -11.57
CA GLY A 296 -3.31 3.92 -12.87
C GLY A 296 -2.30 4.66 -13.73
N GLY A 297 -1.53 3.92 -14.53
CA GLY A 297 -0.56 4.47 -15.47
C GLY A 297 -1.25 5.20 -16.64
N VAL A 298 -0.59 6.20 -17.20
CA VAL A 298 -1.09 6.89 -18.40
C VAL A 298 -1.02 5.97 -19.63
N GLY A 299 -1.97 6.10 -20.55
CA GLY A 299 -1.91 5.44 -21.85
C GLY A 299 -0.79 5.98 -22.71
N GLY A 300 -0.15 5.11 -23.49
CA GLY A 300 0.91 5.46 -24.41
C GLY A 300 0.37 6.32 -25.57
N PHE A 301 1.17 7.26 -26.00
CA PHE A 301 0.97 7.99 -27.26
C PHE A 301 0.97 7.01 -28.44
N GLY A 302 0.17 7.28 -29.48
CA GLY A 302 0.17 6.42 -30.66
C GLY A 302 -0.28 7.12 -31.91
N TYR A 303 0.01 6.46 -33.04
CA TYR A 303 -0.44 6.83 -34.36
C TYR A 303 -1.38 5.76 -34.90
N THR A 304 -2.68 6.00 -34.90
CA THR A 304 -3.67 5.06 -35.43
C THR A 304 -4.79 5.76 -36.18
N SER A 305 -5.14 5.22 -37.30
CA SER A 305 -6.35 5.57 -38.06
C SER A 305 -7.57 4.73 -37.63
N SER A 306 -7.41 3.82 -36.67
CA SER A 306 -8.47 2.97 -36.16
C SER A 306 -9.27 3.65 -35.06
N SER A 307 -10.57 3.44 -35.07
CA SER A 307 -11.52 3.84 -34.02
C SER A 307 -11.25 3.16 -32.66
N ALA A 308 -10.32 2.19 -32.61
CA ALA A 308 -9.89 1.56 -31.36
C ALA A 308 -9.20 2.56 -30.41
N GLY A 309 -8.74 3.71 -30.95
CA GLY A 309 -8.07 4.76 -30.19
C GLY A 309 -6.63 4.41 -29.84
N ASN A 310 -5.94 5.34 -29.20
CA ASN A 310 -4.61 5.14 -28.67
C ASN A 310 -4.63 4.52 -27.26
N GLY A 311 -3.51 4.42 -26.61
CA GLY A 311 -3.37 3.74 -25.33
C GLY A 311 -4.42 4.18 -24.30
N VAL A 312 -5.13 3.25 -23.73
CA VAL A 312 -6.09 3.50 -22.65
C VAL A 312 -5.32 3.77 -21.36
N GLY A 313 -5.77 4.70 -20.53
CA GLY A 313 -5.23 4.87 -19.17
C GLY A 313 -5.50 3.65 -18.29
N GLY A 314 -4.56 3.27 -17.45
CA GLY A 314 -4.73 2.20 -16.49
C GLY A 314 -5.79 2.53 -15.45
N ALA A 315 -6.48 1.54 -14.90
CA ALA A 315 -7.38 1.76 -13.78
C ALA A 315 -6.60 2.05 -12.50
N GLY A 316 -7.12 2.87 -11.61
CA GLY A 316 -6.59 3.04 -10.27
C GLY A 316 -6.81 1.80 -9.41
N GLY A 317 -5.90 1.53 -8.49
CA GLY A 317 -5.98 0.43 -7.52
C GLY A 317 -7.10 0.68 -6.50
N ALA A 318 -7.69 -0.39 -6.00
CA ALA A 318 -8.62 -0.31 -4.88
C ALA A 318 -7.86 -0.16 -3.55
N ALA A 319 -8.50 0.44 -2.54
CA ALA A 319 -8.01 0.46 -1.17
C ALA A 319 -8.45 -0.82 -0.40
N GLY A 320 -8.06 -0.90 0.87
CA GLY A 320 -8.30 -2.05 1.75
C GLY A 320 -9.69 -2.12 2.39
N ILE A 321 -9.73 -2.46 3.69
CA ILE A 321 -11.01 -2.70 4.39
C ILE A 321 -11.40 -1.52 5.28
N LEU A 322 -10.53 -1.08 6.22
CA LEU A 322 -10.91 -0.09 7.23
C LEU A 322 -10.79 1.35 6.71
N PHE A 323 -9.63 1.69 6.19
CA PHE A 323 -9.36 3.03 5.69
C PHE A 323 -8.47 2.98 4.45
N GLY A 324 -8.80 3.87 3.50
CA GLY A 324 -7.97 4.15 2.34
C GLY A 324 -8.76 4.71 1.18
N ASN A 325 -8.13 5.56 0.43
CA ASN A 325 -8.72 6.13 -0.78
C ASN A 325 -8.44 5.24 -1.99
N GLY A 326 -9.37 5.17 -2.92
CA GLY A 326 -9.13 4.54 -4.21
C GLY A 326 -8.12 5.33 -5.03
N GLY A 327 -7.26 4.65 -5.77
CA GLY A 327 -6.29 5.29 -6.67
C GLY A 327 -6.98 5.98 -7.86
N ALA A 328 -6.41 7.07 -8.36
CA ALA A 328 -6.91 7.73 -9.55
C ALA A 328 -6.69 6.85 -10.80
N GLY A 329 -7.60 6.89 -11.75
CA GLY A 329 -7.41 6.30 -13.08
C GLY A 329 -6.38 7.10 -13.89
N GLY A 330 -5.57 6.43 -14.70
CA GLY A 330 -4.61 7.04 -15.60
C GLY A 330 -5.31 7.77 -16.77
N ASN A 331 -4.70 8.82 -17.25
CA ASN A 331 -5.20 9.52 -18.44
C ASN A 331 -5.00 8.67 -19.70
N GLY A 332 -5.87 8.86 -20.70
CA GLY A 332 -5.72 8.25 -22.01
C GLY A 332 -4.49 8.79 -22.75
N GLY A 333 -3.95 8.00 -23.67
CA GLY A 333 -2.83 8.39 -24.54
C GLY A 333 -3.24 9.39 -25.63
N ASN A 334 -2.35 10.32 -25.92
CA ASN A 334 -2.55 11.27 -27.01
C ASN A 334 -2.48 10.59 -28.38
N ALA A 335 -3.22 11.13 -29.35
CA ALA A 335 -2.98 10.81 -30.76
C ALA A 335 -1.82 11.64 -31.30
N GLY A 336 -0.96 11.02 -32.10
CA GLY A 336 0.10 11.71 -32.82
C GLY A 336 -0.39 12.45 -34.07
N PRO A 337 0.49 13.23 -34.72
CA PRO A 337 0.16 13.89 -35.98
C PRO A 337 -0.30 12.85 -37.01
N GLY A 338 -1.51 13.01 -37.55
CA GLY A 338 -2.15 12.03 -38.45
C GLY A 338 -2.90 10.88 -37.77
N GLY A 339 -2.85 10.80 -36.42
CA GLY A 339 -3.71 9.88 -35.68
C GLY A 339 -5.14 10.41 -35.51
N TRP A 340 -6.12 9.52 -35.51
CA TRP A 340 -7.54 9.93 -35.57
C TRP A 340 -8.28 9.89 -34.25
N TYR A 341 -7.86 9.06 -33.33
CA TYR A 341 -8.57 8.87 -32.06
C TYR A 341 -7.61 8.91 -30.87
N THR A 342 -8.04 9.52 -29.82
CA THR A 342 -7.30 9.55 -28.54
C THR A 342 -7.68 8.38 -27.64
N GLY A 343 -6.84 8.04 -26.68
CA GLY A 343 -7.08 7.01 -25.70
C GLY A 343 -8.17 7.39 -24.70
N LYS A 344 -8.84 6.39 -24.15
CA LYS A 344 -9.81 6.58 -23.05
C LYS A 344 -9.07 6.75 -21.72
N GLY A 345 -9.66 7.52 -20.80
CA GLY A 345 -9.20 7.54 -19.42
C GLY A 345 -9.51 6.23 -18.69
N GLY A 346 -8.63 5.83 -17.77
CA GLY A 346 -8.83 4.70 -16.87
C GLY A 346 -9.88 4.99 -15.79
N ALA A 347 -10.54 3.95 -15.27
CA ALA A 347 -11.44 4.12 -14.13
C ALA A 347 -10.65 4.43 -12.84
N GLY A 348 -11.23 5.21 -11.94
CA GLY A 348 -10.74 5.35 -10.57
C GLY A 348 -10.99 4.09 -9.75
N GLY A 349 -10.10 3.80 -8.80
CA GLY A 349 -10.22 2.69 -7.86
C GLY A 349 -11.29 2.96 -6.80
N ASN A 350 -11.84 1.90 -6.24
CA ASN A 350 -12.75 2.01 -5.11
C ASN A 350 -11.99 2.29 -3.81
N ALA A 351 -12.61 3.06 -2.92
CA ALA A 351 -12.13 3.26 -1.57
C ALA A 351 -12.16 1.98 -0.73
N ALA A 352 -11.61 2.06 0.48
CA ALA A 352 -11.78 1.04 1.50
C ALA A 352 -13.27 0.86 1.84
N TRP A 353 -13.60 -0.36 2.29
CA TRP A 353 -15.00 -0.69 2.56
C TRP A 353 -15.64 0.23 3.60
N LEU A 354 -14.92 0.62 4.67
CA LEU A 354 -15.51 1.40 5.75
C LEU A 354 -15.40 2.91 5.52
N VAL A 355 -14.18 3.44 5.36
CA VAL A 355 -13.90 4.88 5.25
C VAL A 355 -12.87 5.15 4.16
N GLY A 356 -13.19 6.07 3.25
CA GLY A 356 -12.27 6.52 2.20
C GLY A 356 -12.99 7.14 1.01
N ASN A 357 -12.29 7.96 0.27
CA ASN A 357 -12.79 8.56 -0.96
C ASN A 357 -12.55 7.64 -2.16
N GLY A 358 -13.51 7.55 -3.07
CA GLY A 358 -13.31 6.92 -4.37
C GLY A 358 -12.28 7.66 -5.21
N GLY A 359 -11.45 6.93 -5.96
CA GLY A 359 -10.48 7.51 -6.88
C GLY A 359 -11.15 8.24 -8.05
N ALA A 360 -10.55 9.33 -8.52
CA ALA A 360 -11.03 10.02 -9.72
C ALA A 360 -10.83 9.16 -10.97
N GLY A 361 -11.73 9.23 -11.94
CA GLY A 361 -11.54 8.68 -13.28
C GLY A 361 -10.50 9.50 -14.07
N GLY A 362 -9.70 8.83 -14.88
CA GLY A 362 -8.74 9.47 -15.77
C GLY A 362 -9.42 10.26 -16.89
N THR A 363 -8.81 11.32 -17.35
CA THR A 363 -9.32 12.12 -18.48
C THR A 363 -8.85 11.54 -19.81
N ALA A 364 -9.65 11.78 -20.86
CA ALA A 364 -9.20 11.56 -22.22
C ALA A 364 -8.66 12.85 -22.81
N PRO A 365 -7.55 12.79 -23.57
CA PRO A 365 -7.02 13.97 -24.27
C PRO A 365 -7.91 14.38 -25.43
N ASN A 366 -7.79 15.62 -25.85
CA ASN A 366 -8.47 16.12 -27.06
C ASN A 366 -7.88 15.48 -28.31
N ALA A 367 -8.71 15.32 -29.33
CA ALA A 367 -8.24 14.93 -30.66
C ALA A 367 -7.24 15.99 -31.21
N PRO A 368 -6.23 15.58 -31.98
CA PRO A 368 -5.29 16.50 -32.57
C PRO A 368 -5.97 17.47 -33.53
N SER A 369 -5.45 18.70 -33.59
CA SER A 369 -5.92 19.72 -34.53
C SER A 369 -4.77 20.12 -35.44
N GLY A 370 -4.96 20.02 -36.78
CA GLY A 370 -3.99 20.44 -37.77
C GLY A 370 -3.15 19.30 -38.39
N GLY A 371 -2.44 19.57 -39.46
CA GLY A 371 -1.56 18.57 -40.11
C GLY A 371 -2.21 17.37 -40.78
N GLY A 372 -3.50 17.43 -41.08
CA GLY A 372 -4.25 16.30 -41.67
C GLY A 372 -4.70 15.25 -40.68
N ALA A 373 -4.57 15.53 -39.39
CA ALA A 373 -5.04 14.67 -38.30
C ALA A 373 -6.46 15.08 -37.89
N TYR A 374 -7.42 14.17 -38.03
CA TYR A 374 -8.83 14.40 -37.72
C TYR A 374 -9.35 13.24 -36.90
N GLY A 375 -10.05 13.47 -35.80
CA GLY A 375 -10.55 12.37 -35.03
C GLY A 375 -11.50 12.70 -33.91
N GLY A 376 -12.00 11.65 -33.28
CA GLY A 376 -12.85 11.72 -32.13
C GLY A 376 -12.06 11.77 -30.81
N GLY A 377 -12.63 12.47 -29.83
CA GLY A 377 -12.11 12.44 -28.46
C GLY A 377 -12.39 11.10 -27.76
N GLY A 378 -11.47 10.61 -26.95
CA GLY A 378 -11.67 9.44 -26.10
C GLY A 378 -12.66 9.71 -24.97
N ALA A 379 -13.27 8.67 -24.41
CA ALA A 379 -14.14 8.82 -23.25
C ALA A 379 -13.32 8.96 -21.95
N GLY A 380 -13.78 9.76 -21.00
CA GLY A 380 -13.26 9.80 -19.65
C GLY A 380 -13.58 8.53 -18.86
N GLY A 381 -12.73 8.19 -17.88
CA GLY A 381 -12.93 7.06 -16.97
C GLY A 381 -13.99 7.37 -15.90
N ALA A 382 -14.66 6.32 -15.41
CA ALA A 382 -15.57 6.46 -14.28
C ALA A 382 -14.80 6.74 -12.98
N GLY A 383 -15.37 7.47 -12.04
CA GLY A 383 -14.89 7.59 -10.67
C GLY A 383 -15.17 6.33 -9.84
N GLY A 384 -14.34 6.03 -8.86
CA GLY A 384 -14.49 4.92 -7.94
C GLY A 384 -15.55 5.20 -6.85
N PHE A 385 -16.05 4.14 -6.20
CA PHE A 385 -16.97 4.23 -5.07
C PHE A 385 -16.25 4.63 -3.78
N SER A 386 -16.94 5.36 -2.89
CA SER A 386 -16.45 5.67 -1.55
C SER A 386 -16.64 4.53 -0.56
N GLY A 387 -16.11 4.71 0.66
CA GLY A 387 -16.40 3.85 1.80
C GLY A 387 -17.86 3.93 2.24
N LEU A 388 -18.31 2.86 2.92
CA LEU A 388 -19.71 2.75 3.39
C LEU A 388 -20.11 3.86 4.36
N LEU A 389 -19.24 4.19 5.32
CA LEU A 389 -19.54 5.14 6.40
C LEU A 389 -19.25 6.58 5.97
N ALA A 390 -17.98 6.86 5.60
CA ALA A 390 -17.52 8.21 5.27
C ALA A 390 -16.57 8.20 4.08
N GLY A 391 -16.52 9.32 3.38
CA GLY A 391 -15.77 9.54 2.15
C GLY A 391 -16.70 9.85 0.97
N ASN A 392 -16.16 10.54 -0.01
CA ASN A 392 -16.90 10.97 -1.19
C ASN A 392 -16.62 10.04 -2.38
N GLY A 393 -17.60 9.86 -3.25
CA GLY A 393 -17.41 9.17 -4.54
C GLY A 393 -16.40 9.91 -5.41
N GLY A 394 -15.58 9.19 -6.15
CA GLY A 394 -14.61 9.77 -7.08
C GLY A 394 -15.29 10.51 -8.24
N VAL A 395 -14.73 11.62 -8.67
CA VAL A 395 -15.23 12.34 -9.86
C VAL A 395 -14.96 11.51 -11.12
N GLY A 396 -15.87 11.58 -12.10
CA GLY A 396 -15.64 11.03 -13.44
C GLY A 396 -14.62 11.87 -14.21
N GLY A 397 -13.80 11.22 -15.03
CA GLY A 397 -12.87 11.90 -15.93
C GLY A 397 -13.57 12.58 -17.10
N ASN A 398 -13.02 13.67 -17.59
CA ASN A 398 -13.55 14.37 -18.74
C ASN A 398 -13.31 13.60 -20.05
N GLY A 399 -14.28 13.66 -20.96
CA GLY A 399 -14.12 13.21 -22.35
C GLY A 399 -13.29 14.22 -23.15
N GLY A 400 -12.54 13.74 -24.12
CA GLY A 400 -11.75 14.58 -25.02
C GLY A 400 -12.62 15.23 -26.11
N ASN A 401 -12.26 16.44 -26.54
CA ASN A 401 -12.92 17.10 -27.66
C ASN A 401 -12.55 16.41 -28.98
N ALA A 402 -13.49 16.40 -29.94
CA ALA A 402 -13.20 16.03 -31.33
C ALA A 402 -12.51 17.18 -32.08
N THR A 403 -11.92 16.85 -33.22
CA THR A 403 -11.35 17.84 -34.15
C THR A 403 -12.46 18.68 -34.77
N PRO A 404 -12.46 20.02 -34.62
CA PRO A 404 -13.50 20.89 -35.17
C PRO A 404 -13.63 20.81 -36.68
N GLY A 405 -14.86 20.86 -37.20
CA GLY A 405 -15.16 20.98 -38.64
C GLY A 405 -15.15 19.67 -39.44
N TYR A 406 -15.04 18.50 -38.78
CA TYR A 406 -14.98 17.20 -39.45
C TYR A 406 -16.08 16.23 -39.07
N GLY A 407 -17.02 16.62 -38.21
CA GLY A 407 -18.20 15.81 -37.84
C GLY A 407 -17.89 14.62 -36.92
N TYR A 408 -16.71 14.56 -36.30
CA TYR A 408 -16.38 13.54 -35.32
C TYR A 408 -17.05 13.83 -33.96
N ALA A 409 -17.35 12.75 -33.23
CA ALA A 409 -17.93 12.87 -31.89
C ALA A 409 -16.86 13.16 -30.85
N GLY A 410 -17.14 14.07 -29.94
CA GLY A 410 -16.39 14.21 -28.69
C GLY A 410 -16.61 12.99 -27.76
N GLY A 411 -15.66 12.73 -26.89
CA GLY A 411 -15.74 11.65 -25.92
C GLY A 411 -16.79 11.93 -24.85
N LYS A 412 -17.45 10.88 -24.36
CA LYS A 412 -18.33 11.00 -23.19
C LYS A 412 -17.50 11.19 -21.92
N GLY A 413 -17.96 12.06 -21.02
CA GLY A 413 -17.44 12.12 -19.66
C GLY A 413 -17.72 10.84 -18.90
N GLY A 414 -16.84 10.48 -17.97
CA GLY A 414 -17.02 9.35 -17.07
C GLY A 414 -18.13 9.63 -16.04
N LEU A 415 -18.77 8.58 -15.57
CA LEU A 415 -19.70 8.71 -14.44
C LEU A 415 -18.96 9.00 -13.15
N GLY A 416 -19.54 9.78 -12.24
CA GLY A 416 -19.05 9.91 -10.88
C GLY A 416 -19.33 8.64 -10.06
N GLY A 417 -18.46 8.34 -9.10
CA GLY A 417 -18.62 7.24 -8.16
C GLY A 417 -19.75 7.51 -7.16
N LEU A 418 -20.36 6.45 -6.67
CA LEU A 418 -21.39 6.55 -5.62
C LEU A 418 -20.71 6.71 -4.25
N ALA A 419 -21.35 7.48 -3.38
CA ALA A 419 -20.94 7.62 -1.98
C ALA A 419 -21.73 6.68 -1.06
N GLY A 420 -21.14 6.44 0.13
CA GLY A 420 -21.81 5.76 1.24
C GLY A 420 -22.71 6.69 2.05
N ILE A 421 -22.86 6.38 3.35
CA ILE A 421 -23.88 7.00 4.23
C ILE A 421 -23.67 8.51 4.38
N LEU A 422 -22.46 8.95 4.66
CA LEU A 422 -22.16 10.36 4.98
C LEU A 422 -21.66 11.17 3.78
N GLY A 423 -21.03 10.52 2.81
CA GLY A 423 -20.38 11.17 1.69
C GLY A 423 -21.32 11.73 0.63
N GLN A 424 -20.72 12.36 -0.36
CA GLN A 424 -21.40 12.88 -1.56
C GLN A 424 -20.97 12.08 -2.79
N ASN A 425 -21.88 11.84 -3.73
CA ASN A 425 -21.54 11.23 -5.01
C ASN A 425 -20.55 12.12 -5.78
N GLY A 426 -19.60 11.48 -6.44
CA GLY A 426 -18.69 12.18 -7.34
C GLY A 426 -19.47 12.83 -8.51
N ALA A 427 -19.02 13.97 -8.95
CA ALA A 427 -19.54 14.60 -10.15
C ALA A 427 -19.18 13.76 -11.39
N ALA A 428 -20.07 13.72 -12.38
CA ALA A 428 -19.72 13.17 -13.69
C ALA A 428 -18.71 14.09 -14.41
N GLY A 429 -17.82 13.50 -15.19
CA GLY A 429 -16.96 14.26 -16.07
C GLY A 429 -17.73 14.95 -17.20
N THR A 430 -17.17 16.02 -17.74
CA THR A 430 -17.77 16.73 -18.87
C THR A 430 -17.61 15.94 -20.17
N ASN A 431 -18.61 16.02 -21.03
CA ASN A 431 -18.47 15.49 -22.39
C ASN A 431 -17.57 16.41 -23.21
N GLY A 432 -16.75 15.82 -24.08
CA GLY A 432 -16.02 16.55 -25.11
C GLY A 432 -16.95 17.14 -26.17
N THR A 433 -16.53 18.23 -26.77
CA THR A 433 -17.28 18.89 -27.86
C THR A 433 -17.21 18.05 -29.14
N HIS A 434 -18.30 18.07 -29.92
CA HIS A 434 -18.33 17.56 -31.27
C HIS A 434 -17.52 18.48 -32.21
N GLY A 435 -16.89 17.89 -33.21
CA GLY A 435 -16.13 18.62 -34.22
C GLY A 435 -16.95 19.05 -35.41
#